data_25b0002a560d0b97d51087f9cb164543
#
_entry.id   25b0002a560d0b97d51087f9cb164543
#
_cell.length_a   1.000
_cell.length_b   1.000
_cell.length_c   1.000
_cell.angle_alpha   90.00
_cell.angle_beta   90.00
_cell.angle_gamma   90.00
#
_symmetry.space_group_name_H-M   'P 1'
#
loop_
_entity.id
_entity.type
_entity.pdbx_description
1 polymer ?
#
loop_
_entity_poly.entity_id
_entity_poly.type
_entity_poly.pdbx_seq_one_letter_code
_entity_poly.pdbx_strand_id
1 'polypeptide(L)'
;MCIRDRILGIFTFILVWVIVSKWAGMILLGGILDELVGTGMLILVIIFQEEIRRFLITLGSTNRWRFLRKFFKGDDQSAQEEQRCVAALVLACMNMARKKVGALIAIQAKQELTAYLHTGEVFKADVNARLIENIFFKNSPLHDGAMIIVDNDIRAAGCILPVSNDPNLSKDLGLRHRSALGLSQATDCLVIVISEERGKISLAQNGFIDVDVDIDTLRQRLDAIYAS
;
A
#
# COMPACT_ATOMS: atom_id res chain seq x y z
N MET A 1 -5.49 10.44 -23.48
CA MET A 1 -6.92 10.85 -23.56
C MET A 1 -7.48 10.74 -22.16
N CYS A 2 -7.83 11.86 -21.53
CA CYS A 2 -8.19 11.91 -20.10
C CYS A 2 -9.52 11.21 -19.81
N ILE A 3 -9.58 10.48 -18.70
CA ILE A 3 -10.80 9.85 -18.14
C ILE A 3 -11.96 10.88 -18.08
N ARG A 4 -11.64 12.14 -17.81
CA ARG A 4 -12.56 13.27 -17.76
C ARG A 4 -13.33 13.48 -19.08
N ASP A 5 -12.69 13.30 -20.24
CA ASP A 5 -13.31 13.51 -21.56
C ASP A 5 -14.30 12.37 -21.91
N ARG A 6 -14.04 11.15 -21.44
CA ARG A 6 -14.94 10.00 -21.61
C ARG A 6 -16.20 10.13 -20.74
N ILE A 7 -16.04 10.60 -19.49
CA ILE A 7 -17.17 10.85 -18.58
C ILE A 7 -18.03 11.99 -19.10
N LEU A 8 -17.42 13.05 -19.63
CA LEU A 8 -18.16 14.18 -20.22
C LEU A 8 -18.96 13.74 -21.45
N GLY A 9 -18.41 12.87 -22.30
CA GLY A 9 -19.11 12.30 -23.47
C GLY A 9 -20.32 11.46 -23.07
N ILE A 10 -20.20 10.61 -22.05
CA ILE A 10 -21.35 9.80 -21.57
C ILE A 10 -22.42 10.70 -20.95
N PHE A 11 -22.03 11.71 -20.19
CA PHE A 11 -22.96 12.63 -19.54
C PHE A 11 -23.74 13.47 -20.59
N THR A 12 -23.05 13.97 -21.62
CA THR A 12 -23.71 14.69 -22.74
C THR A 12 -24.64 13.79 -23.52
N PHE A 13 -24.29 12.53 -23.75
CA PHE A 13 -25.14 11.56 -24.44
C PHE A 13 -26.43 11.27 -23.64
N ILE A 14 -26.33 11.04 -22.34
CA ILE A 14 -27.49 10.82 -21.46
C ILE A 14 -28.38 12.06 -21.41
N LEU A 15 -27.79 13.25 -21.35
CA LEU A 15 -28.52 14.50 -21.32
C LEU A 15 -29.31 14.72 -22.62
N VAL A 16 -28.71 14.48 -23.79
CA VAL A 16 -29.36 14.52 -25.10
C VAL A 16 -30.50 13.49 -25.19
N TRP A 17 -30.27 12.26 -24.72
CA TRP A 17 -31.31 11.23 -24.69
C TRP A 17 -32.51 11.63 -23.83
N VAL A 18 -32.28 12.17 -22.61
CA VAL A 18 -33.37 12.65 -21.74
C VAL A 18 -34.18 13.79 -22.40
N ILE A 19 -33.49 14.72 -23.06
CA ILE A 19 -34.16 15.85 -23.77
C ILE A 19 -34.99 15.35 -24.94
N VAL A 20 -34.43 14.47 -25.76
CA VAL A 20 -35.12 13.93 -26.95
C VAL A 20 -36.30 13.02 -26.57
N SER A 21 -36.09 12.14 -25.56
CA SER A 21 -37.12 11.19 -25.12
C SER A 21 -38.28 11.86 -24.38
N LYS A 22 -38.04 12.90 -23.58
CA LYS A 22 -39.09 13.52 -22.74
C LYS A 22 -39.67 14.82 -23.30
N TRP A 23 -38.88 15.61 -24.07
CA TRP A 23 -39.32 16.93 -24.52
C TRP A 23 -39.73 17.01 -25.98
N ALA A 24 -39.10 16.22 -26.86
CA ALA A 24 -39.36 16.34 -28.29
C ALA A 24 -40.58 15.54 -28.81
N GLY A 25 -41.22 14.68 -27.98
CA GLY A 25 -42.41 13.91 -28.33
C GLY A 25 -42.27 13.03 -29.60
N MET A 26 -41.05 12.75 -30.04
CA MET A 26 -40.76 12.00 -31.27
C MET A 26 -40.74 10.51 -30.95
N ILE A 27 -41.90 9.85 -31.03
CA ILE A 27 -42.13 8.45 -30.66
C ILE A 27 -41.21 7.49 -31.43
N LEU A 28 -40.95 7.71 -32.69
CA LEU A 28 -40.08 6.85 -33.52
C LEU A 28 -38.58 6.99 -33.16
N LEU A 29 -38.10 8.20 -32.91
CA LEU A 29 -36.72 8.46 -32.55
C LEU A 29 -36.44 8.01 -31.10
N GLY A 30 -37.42 8.18 -30.20
CA GLY A 30 -37.39 7.70 -28.84
C GLY A 30 -37.22 6.18 -28.76
N GLY A 31 -37.98 5.41 -29.54
CA GLY A 31 -37.90 3.95 -29.59
C GLY A 31 -36.53 3.43 -30.06
N ILE A 32 -35.94 4.04 -31.07
CA ILE A 32 -34.62 3.67 -31.58
C ILE A 32 -33.55 4.02 -30.52
N LEU A 33 -33.67 5.17 -29.87
CA LEU A 33 -32.75 5.59 -28.81
C LEU A 33 -32.87 4.71 -27.56
N ASP A 34 -34.06 4.25 -27.17
CA ASP A 34 -34.28 3.35 -26.05
C ASP A 34 -33.65 1.97 -26.30
N GLU A 35 -33.77 1.42 -27.53
CA GLU A 35 -33.10 0.19 -27.94
C GLU A 35 -31.57 0.34 -27.93
N LEU A 36 -31.06 1.48 -28.41
CA LEU A 36 -29.63 1.81 -28.43
C LEU A 36 -29.07 2.01 -27.00
N VAL A 37 -29.83 2.64 -26.11
CA VAL A 37 -29.46 2.80 -24.72
C VAL A 37 -29.46 1.46 -23.97
N GLY A 38 -30.47 0.61 -24.21
CA GLY A 38 -30.53 -0.74 -23.62
C GLY A 38 -29.36 -1.60 -24.04
N THR A 39 -29.08 -1.67 -25.35
CA THR A 39 -27.92 -2.41 -25.87
C THR A 39 -26.61 -1.75 -25.51
N GLY A 40 -26.54 -0.42 -25.50
CA GLY A 40 -25.38 0.37 -25.15
C GLY A 40 -25.00 0.22 -23.68
N MET A 41 -25.98 0.06 -22.78
CA MET A 41 -25.70 -0.21 -21.35
C MET A 41 -25.04 -1.57 -21.14
N LEU A 42 -25.43 -2.59 -21.91
CA LEU A 42 -24.81 -3.90 -21.89
C LEU A 42 -23.35 -3.84 -22.38
N ILE A 43 -23.12 -3.11 -23.47
CA ILE A 43 -21.76 -2.88 -24.01
C ILE A 43 -20.92 -2.09 -23.01
N LEU A 44 -21.50 -1.09 -22.36
CA LEU A 44 -20.82 -0.26 -21.35
C LEU A 44 -20.41 -1.10 -20.15
N VAL A 45 -21.26 -2.01 -19.65
CA VAL A 45 -20.93 -2.94 -18.56
C VAL A 45 -19.78 -3.86 -18.96
N ILE A 46 -19.76 -4.36 -20.20
CA ILE A 46 -18.68 -5.22 -20.71
C ILE A 46 -17.36 -4.44 -20.82
N ILE A 47 -17.39 -3.21 -21.32
CA ILE A 47 -16.19 -2.36 -21.45
C ILE A 47 -15.63 -1.98 -20.07
N PHE A 48 -16.49 -1.69 -19.10
CA PHE A 48 -16.11 -1.30 -17.75
C PHE A 48 -16.05 -2.46 -16.75
N GLN A 49 -16.13 -3.71 -17.24
CA GLN A 49 -16.10 -4.90 -16.38
C GLN A 49 -14.87 -4.93 -15.46
N GLU A 50 -13.69 -4.55 -15.96
CA GLU A 50 -12.45 -4.53 -15.20
C GLU A 50 -12.45 -3.42 -14.14
N GLU A 51 -12.95 -2.23 -14.48
CA GLU A 51 -13.09 -1.11 -13.56
C GLU A 51 -14.12 -1.40 -12.47
N ILE A 52 -15.26 -1.99 -12.83
CA ILE A 52 -16.30 -2.41 -11.88
C ILE A 52 -15.73 -3.49 -10.95
N ARG A 53 -15.00 -4.47 -11.49
CA ARG A 53 -14.34 -5.50 -10.69
C ARG A 53 -13.33 -4.91 -9.71
N ARG A 54 -12.46 -4.00 -10.18
CA ARG A 54 -11.51 -3.28 -9.32
C ARG A 54 -12.21 -2.46 -8.25
N PHE A 55 -13.27 -1.76 -8.63
CA PHE A 55 -14.09 -0.97 -7.70
C PHE A 55 -14.74 -1.86 -6.63
N LEU A 56 -15.32 -3.00 -6.99
CA LEU A 56 -15.91 -3.95 -6.06
C LEU A 56 -14.86 -4.59 -5.15
N ILE A 57 -13.68 -4.93 -5.67
CA ILE A 57 -12.55 -5.42 -4.86
C ILE A 57 -12.11 -4.33 -3.88
N THR A 58 -11.99 -3.07 -4.32
CA THR A 58 -11.63 -1.93 -3.45
C THR A 58 -12.71 -1.64 -2.41
N LEU A 59 -14.00 -1.82 -2.75
CA LEU A 59 -15.09 -1.72 -1.78
C LEU A 59 -15.12 -2.89 -0.78
N GLY A 60 -14.72 -4.08 -1.23
CA GLY A 60 -14.60 -5.29 -0.39
C GLY A 60 -13.29 -5.38 0.37
N SER A 61 -12.29 -4.57 -0.01
CA SER A 61 -11.01 -4.57 0.67
C SER A 61 -11.12 -4.02 2.08
N THR A 62 -10.35 -4.61 2.96
CA THR A 62 -10.36 -4.55 4.43
C THR A 62 -10.24 -3.15 5.05
N ASN A 63 -9.97 -2.12 4.27
CA ASN A 63 -9.75 -0.76 4.77
C ASN A 63 -11.02 -0.13 5.38
N ARG A 64 -12.21 -0.50 4.91
CA ARG A 64 -13.49 -0.07 5.53
C ARG A 64 -13.79 -0.81 6.83
N TRP A 65 -13.32 -2.04 6.97
CA TRP A 65 -13.38 -2.79 8.22
C TRP A 65 -12.48 -2.18 9.30
N ARG A 66 -11.38 -1.54 8.90
CA ARG A 66 -10.51 -0.77 9.80
C ARG A 66 -11.26 0.41 10.42
N PHE A 67 -12.07 1.13 9.61
CA PHE A 67 -12.93 2.22 10.09
C PHE A 67 -14.02 1.72 11.03
N LEU A 68 -14.68 0.62 10.69
CA LEU A 68 -15.70 0.00 11.54
C LEU A 68 -15.08 -0.60 12.82
N ARG A 69 -13.90 -1.20 12.72
CA ARG A 69 -13.17 -1.76 13.87
C ARG A 69 -12.70 -0.66 14.84
N LYS A 70 -12.31 0.51 14.33
CA LYS A 70 -11.99 1.71 15.14
C LYS A 70 -13.23 2.23 15.89
N PHE A 71 -14.43 2.07 15.33
CA PHE A 71 -15.70 2.40 15.99
C PHE A 71 -16.15 1.38 17.04
N PHE A 72 -15.79 0.10 16.87
CA PHE A 72 -16.23 -0.99 17.79
C PHE A 72 -15.17 -1.36 18.85
N LYS A 73 -13.88 -1.11 18.63
CA LYS A 73 -12.85 -1.16 19.67
C LYS A 73 -12.69 0.24 20.24
N GLY A 74 -12.91 0.39 21.52
CA GLY A 74 -12.74 1.68 22.21
C GLY A 74 -11.36 2.27 21.91
N ASP A 75 -11.29 3.57 21.70
CA ASP A 75 -10.09 4.34 21.28
C ASP A 75 -8.83 4.02 22.12
N ASP A 76 -8.97 3.70 23.40
CA ASP A 76 -7.85 3.42 24.31
C ASP A 76 -7.10 2.10 24.00
N GLN A 77 -7.79 1.07 23.49
CA GLN A 77 -7.14 -0.22 23.19
C GLN A 77 -6.37 -0.18 21.88
N SER A 78 -6.88 0.54 20.87
CA SER A 78 -6.20 0.69 19.59
C SER A 78 -4.90 1.49 19.74
N ALA A 79 -4.92 2.58 20.48
CA ALA A 79 -3.73 3.40 20.76
C ALA A 79 -2.65 2.62 21.51
N GLN A 80 -3.03 1.76 22.47
CA GLN A 80 -2.07 0.92 23.17
C GLN A 80 -1.44 -0.16 22.28
N GLU A 81 -2.22 -0.77 21.37
CA GLU A 81 -1.70 -1.75 20.39
C GLU A 81 -0.70 -1.08 19.42
N GLU A 82 -1.02 0.11 18.92
CA GLU A 82 -0.14 0.91 18.06
C GLU A 82 1.17 1.28 18.75
N GLN A 83 1.10 1.77 19.99
CA GLN A 83 2.30 2.09 20.79
C GLN A 83 3.18 0.87 21.06
N ARG A 84 2.57 -0.30 21.32
CA ARG A 84 3.32 -1.57 21.49
C ARG A 84 4.00 -1.98 20.19
N CYS A 85 3.33 -1.83 19.05
CA CYS A 85 3.90 -2.12 17.73
C CYS A 85 5.10 -1.21 17.44
N VAL A 86 4.97 0.09 17.62
CA VAL A 86 6.07 1.06 17.46
C VAL A 86 7.23 0.73 18.38
N ALA A 87 6.97 0.48 19.67
CA ALA A 87 8.03 0.12 20.64
C ALA A 87 8.76 -1.18 20.25
N ALA A 88 8.03 -2.20 19.78
CA ALA A 88 8.62 -3.46 19.32
C ALA A 88 9.48 -3.27 18.07
N LEU A 89 9.03 -2.45 17.10
CA LEU A 89 9.78 -2.12 15.89
C LEU A 89 11.07 -1.36 16.22
N VAL A 90 10.97 -0.32 17.03
CA VAL A 90 12.13 0.47 17.46
C VAL A 90 13.15 -0.42 18.16
N LEU A 91 12.70 -1.27 19.10
CA LEU A 91 13.58 -2.19 19.82
C LEU A 91 14.28 -3.19 18.88
N ALA A 92 13.54 -3.77 17.94
CA ALA A 92 14.09 -4.68 16.94
C ALA A 92 15.14 -3.97 16.06
N CYS A 93 14.83 -2.78 15.57
CA CYS A 93 15.75 -1.99 14.74
C CYS A 93 17.04 -1.64 15.50
N MET A 94 16.93 -1.20 16.76
CA MET A 94 18.10 -0.94 17.62
C MET A 94 18.99 -2.18 17.80
N ASN A 95 18.36 -3.32 18.11
CA ASN A 95 19.08 -4.56 18.35
C ASN A 95 19.79 -5.07 17.07
N MET A 96 19.08 -5.04 15.94
CA MET A 96 19.63 -5.45 14.65
C MET A 96 20.74 -4.51 14.16
N ALA A 97 20.56 -3.19 14.31
CA ALA A 97 21.57 -2.19 13.97
C ALA A 97 22.86 -2.42 14.79
N ARG A 98 22.73 -2.61 16.10
CA ARG A 98 23.88 -2.91 17.00
C ARG A 98 24.62 -4.21 16.63
N LYS A 99 23.86 -5.23 16.21
CA LYS A 99 24.40 -6.54 15.80
C LYS A 99 24.84 -6.58 14.34
N LYS A 100 24.63 -5.49 13.58
CA LYS A 100 24.84 -5.40 12.14
C LYS A 100 24.08 -6.49 11.36
N VAL A 101 22.85 -6.73 11.74
CA VAL A 101 21.93 -7.62 11.03
C VAL A 101 21.17 -6.79 10.02
N GLY A 102 21.32 -7.12 8.74
CA GLY A 102 20.61 -6.43 7.65
C GLY A 102 19.12 -6.75 7.69
N ALA A 103 18.28 -5.73 7.54
CA ALA A 103 16.84 -5.89 7.49
C ALA A 103 16.18 -4.93 6.49
N LEU A 104 15.03 -5.35 5.95
CA LEU A 104 14.19 -4.57 5.06
C LEU A 104 12.74 -4.74 5.51
N ILE A 105 12.13 -3.70 6.07
CA ILE A 105 10.79 -3.75 6.68
C ILE A 105 9.92 -2.71 6.00
N ALA A 106 8.84 -3.14 5.33
CA ALA A 106 7.87 -2.27 4.71
C ALA A 106 6.61 -2.19 5.58
N ILE A 107 6.18 -0.98 5.91
CA ILE A 107 4.98 -0.70 6.70
C ILE A 107 3.95 -0.07 5.77
N GLN A 108 2.82 -0.74 5.61
CA GLN A 108 1.74 -0.26 4.77
C GLN A 108 1.13 1.02 5.35
N ALA A 109 0.96 2.03 4.51
CA ALA A 109 0.20 3.24 4.83
C ALA A 109 -1.22 3.14 4.24
N LYS A 110 -1.59 3.99 3.29
CA LYS A 110 -2.92 3.99 2.67
C LYS A 110 -3.03 3.04 1.48
N GLN A 111 -1.94 2.91 0.71
CA GLN A 111 -1.92 2.04 -0.46
C GLN A 111 -1.66 0.59 -0.05
N GLU A 112 -2.45 -0.33 -0.63
CA GLU A 112 -2.31 -1.75 -0.36
C GLU A 112 -1.03 -2.33 -0.97
N LEU A 113 -0.31 -3.13 -0.18
CA LEU A 113 0.89 -3.85 -0.60
C LEU A 113 0.60 -5.29 -1.05
N THR A 114 -0.67 -5.62 -1.34
CA THR A 114 -1.13 -6.99 -1.66
C THR A 114 -0.33 -7.64 -2.79
N ALA A 115 0.05 -6.87 -3.82
CA ALA A 115 0.85 -7.39 -4.94
C ALA A 115 2.24 -7.89 -4.49
N TYR A 116 2.81 -7.30 -3.45
CA TYR A 116 4.12 -7.68 -2.93
C TYR A 116 4.04 -8.79 -1.87
N LEU A 117 2.93 -8.87 -1.11
CA LEU A 117 2.72 -9.93 -0.11
C LEU A 117 2.85 -11.34 -0.71
N HIS A 118 2.30 -11.55 -1.91
CA HIS A 118 2.29 -12.85 -2.56
C HIS A 118 3.63 -13.25 -3.20
N THR A 119 4.64 -12.38 -3.17
CA THR A 119 5.99 -12.71 -3.65
C THR A 119 6.84 -13.41 -2.61
N GLY A 120 6.42 -13.38 -1.34
CA GLY A 120 7.08 -14.02 -0.21
C GLY A 120 6.18 -15.03 0.49
N GLU A 121 6.59 -15.45 1.68
CA GLU A 121 5.82 -16.35 2.54
C GLU A 121 4.77 -15.56 3.32
N VAL A 122 3.48 -15.85 3.06
CA VAL A 122 2.34 -15.16 3.66
C VAL A 122 1.93 -15.86 4.95
N PHE A 123 1.95 -15.14 6.05
CA PHE A 123 1.47 -15.59 7.36
C PHE A 123 0.96 -14.40 8.16
N LYS A 124 0.32 -14.69 9.30
CA LYS A 124 -0.14 -13.64 10.22
C LYS A 124 0.50 -13.83 11.58
N ALA A 125 1.19 -12.79 12.07
CA ALA A 125 1.76 -12.77 13.40
C ALA A 125 1.75 -11.35 13.98
N ASP A 126 1.62 -11.23 15.31
CA ASP A 126 1.75 -9.97 16.00
C ASP A 126 3.18 -9.42 15.87
N VAL A 127 3.30 -8.09 15.78
CA VAL A 127 4.59 -7.41 15.73
C VAL A 127 5.29 -7.57 17.07
N ASN A 128 6.39 -8.31 17.07
CA ASN A 128 7.22 -8.59 18.25
C ASN A 128 8.71 -8.49 17.90
N ALA A 129 9.48 -7.79 18.73
CA ALA A 129 10.89 -7.52 18.45
C ALA A 129 11.72 -8.82 18.24
N ARG A 130 11.48 -9.85 19.07
CA ARG A 130 12.20 -11.13 18.94
C ARG A 130 11.84 -11.89 17.67
N LEU A 131 10.58 -11.82 17.24
CA LEU A 131 10.13 -12.44 15.99
C LEU A 131 10.79 -11.74 14.80
N ILE A 132 10.82 -10.40 14.78
CA ILE A 132 11.49 -9.62 13.75
C ILE A 132 12.98 -9.97 13.67
N GLU A 133 13.68 -10.00 14.82
CA GLU A 133 15.09 -10.40 14.88
C GLU A 133 15.31 -11.83 14.35
N ASN A 134 14.37 -12.76 14.60
CA ASN A 134 14.45 -14.13 14.07
C ASN A 134 14.19 -14.21 12.56
N ILE A 135 13.25 -13.43 12.03
CA ILE A 135 12.99 -13.36 10.58
C ILE A 135 14.26 -12.93 9.84
N PHE A 136 14.95 -11.89 10.35
CA PHE A 136 16.17 -11.35 9.72
C PHE A 136 17.46 -12.02 10.20
N PHE A 137 17.36 -13.06 11.02
CA PHE A 137 18.54 -13.80 11.46
C PHE A 137 19.26 -14.39 10.24
N LYS A 138 20.58 -14.14 10.14
CA LYS A 138 21.40 -14.63 9.04
C LYS A 138 21.30 -16.16 8.96
N ASN A 139 21.02 -16.69 7.78
CA ASN A 139 20.71 -18.09 7.49
C ASN A 139 19.26 -18.54 7.80
N SER A 140 18.37 -17.67 8.25
CA SER A 140 16.93 -17.95 8.25
C SER A 140 16.42 -17.99 6.80
N PRO A 141 15.51 -18.90 6.39
CA PRO A 141 14.92 -18.89 5.07
C PRO A 141 14.19 -17.60 4.71
N LEU A 142 13.75 -16.83 5.70
CA LEU A 142 12.92 -15.62 5.53
C LEU A 142 13.73 -14.32 5.50
N HIS A 143 15.06 -14.36 5.73
CA HIS A 143 15.88 -13.16 5.88
C HIS A 143 16.19 -12.45 4.55
N ASP A 144 16.09 -13.19 3.44
CA ASP A 144 16.36 -12.64 2.11
C ASP A 144 15.05 -12.09 1.52
N GLY A 145 14.95 -10.78 1.49
CA GLY A 145 13.75 -10.06 1.07
C GLY A 145 13.22 -9.10 2.14
N ALA A 146 11.99 -8.65 1.92
CA ALA A 146 11.33 -7.71 2.81
C ALA A 146 10.30 -8.40 3.71
N MET A 147 10.19 -7.92 4.94
CA MET A 147 9.04 -8.19 5.79
C MET A 147 8.00 -7.09 5.60
N ILE A 148 6.75 -7.47 5.43
CA ILE A 148 5.63 -6.53 5.22
C ILE A 148 4.70 -6.55 6.43
N ILE A 149 4.44 -5.35 6.96
CA ILE A 149 3.53 -5.11 8.08
C ILE A 149 2.28 -4.39 7.57
N VAL A 150 1.12 -4.92 7.93
CA VAL A 150 -0.20 -4.34 7.62
C VAL A 150 -1.05 -4.37 8.88
N ASP A 151 -1.64 -3.26 9.27
CA ASP A 151 -2.57 -3.17 10.41
C ASP A 151 -2.00 -3.74 11.73
N ASN A 152 -0.75 -3.43 12.06
CA ASN A 152 -0.03 -3.90 13.25
C ASN A 152 0.32 -5.40 13.26
N ASP A 153 0.09 -6.12 12.16
CA ASP A 153 0.43 -7.53 12.00
C ASP A 153 1.56 -7.71 10.98
N ILE A 154 2.48 -8.61 11.22
CA ILE A 154 3.39 -9.12 10.18
C ILE A 154 2.55 -9.99 9.24
N ARG A 155 2.51 -9.65 7.96
CA ARG A 155 1.67 -10.34 6.96
C ARG A 155 2.45 -11.20 5.99
N ALA A 156 3.72 -10.89 5.77
CA ALA A 156 4.60 -11.71 4.94
C ALA A 156 6.08 -11.41 5.26
N ALA A 157 6.95 -12.34 4.92
CA ALA A 157 8.40 -12.16 4.95
C ALA A 157 9.05 -12.81 3.73
N GLY A 158 10.31 -12.43 3.42
CA GLY A 158 10.99 -12.87 2.21
C GLY A 158 10.38 -12.29 0.93
N CYS A 159 9.70 -11.14 1.03
CA CYS A 159 9.03 -10.54 -0.12
C CYS A 159 10.01 -9.85 -1.07
N ILE A 160 9.73 -9.95 -2.37
CA ILE A 160 10.49 -9.29 -3.42
C ILE A 160 9.91 -7.90 -3.66
N LEU A 161 10.75 -6.88 -3.55
CA LEU A 161 10.38 -5.49 -3.79
C LEU A 161 11.00 -4.96 -5.08
N PRO A 162 10.39 -3.95 -5.72
CA PRO A 162 10.98 -3.29 -6.90
C PRO A 162 12.28 -2.59 -6.51
N VAL A 163 13.28 -2.67 -7.39
CA VAL A 163 14.60 -2.06 -7.18
C VAL A 163 14.68 -0.75 -7.96
N SER A 164 14.99 0.36 -7.29
CA SER A 164 15.22 1.63 -7.94
C SER A 164 16.55 1.64 -8.70
N ASN A 165 16.52 2.14 -9.93
CA ASN A 165 17.69 2.36 -10.77
C ASN A 165 18.13 3.84 -10.78
N ASP A 166 17.78 4.62 -9.76
CA ASP A 166 18.15 6.03 -9.69
C ASP A 166 19.69 6.19 -9.71
N PRO A 167 20.25 6.88 -10.71
CA PRO A 167 21.69 7.10 -10.84
C PRO A 167 22.24 8.05 -9.76
N ASN A 168 21.39 8.87 -9.14
CA ASN A 168 21.77 9.82 -8.09
C ASN A 168 21.94 9.14 -6.72
N LEU A 169 21.51 7.89 -6.60
CA LEU A 169 21.68 7.14 -5.36
C LEU A 169 23.16 6.82 -5.14
N SER A 170 23.67 7.10 -3.93
CA SER A 170 25.07 6.80 -3.59
C SER A 170 25.38 5.32 -3.88
N LYS A 171 26.52 5.07 -4.50
CA LYS A 171 27.01 3.71 -4.81
C LYS A 171 27.26 2.87 -3.56
N ASP A 172 27.40 3.51 -2.43
CA ASP A 172 27.59 2.87 -1.11
C ASP A 172 26.30 2.25 -0.55
N LEU A 173 25.16 2.51 -1.17
CA LEU A 173 23.88 1.95 -0.74
C LEU A 173 23.62 0.63 -1.47
N GLY A 174 23.52 -0.46 -0.68
CA GLY A 174 23.29 -1.81 -1.19
C GLY A 174 21.87 -2.05 -1.72
N LEU A 175 21.62 -3.29 -2.16
CA LEU A 175 20.35 -3.69 -2.78
C LEU A 175 19.14 -3.42 -1.89
N ARG A 176 19.22 -3.62 -0.56
CA ARG A 176 18.11 -3.33 0.37
C ARG A 176 17.70 -1.86 0.34
N HIS A 177 18.65 -0.92 0.25
CA HIS A 177 18.33 0.50 0.13
C HIS A 177 17.69 0.85 -1.22
N ARG A 178 18.17 0.24 -2.29
CA ARG A 178 17.60 0.42 -3.63
C ARG A 178 16.17 -0.16 -3.71
N SER A 179 15.92 -1.29 -3.06
CA SER A 179 14.58 -1.87 -2.97
C SER A 179 13.65 -1.03 -2.11
N ALA A 180 14.13 -0.47 -1.00
CA ALA A 180 13.36 0.45 -0.17
C ALA A 180 12.94 1.70 -0.96
N LEU A 181 13.89 2.31 -1.68
CA LEU A 181 13.59 3.45 -2.53
C LEU A 181 12.61 3.08 -3.65
N GLY A 182 12.80 1.94 -4.32
CA GLY A 182 11.91 1.47 -5.39
C GLY A 182 10.48 1.28 -4.93
N LEU A 183 10.26 0.67 -3.76
CA LEU A 183 8.93 0.54 -3.20
C LEU A 183 8.34 1.89 -2.79
N SER A 184 9.13 2.78 -2.17
CA SER A 184 8.67 4.12 -1.77
C SER A 184 8.36 5.05 -2.93
N GLN A 185 8.89 4.79 -4.13
CA GLN A 185 8.53 5.47 -5.37
C GLN A 185 7.21 4.97 -5.95
N ALA A 186 6.89 3.69 -5.71
CA ALA A 186 5.69 3.05 -6.24
C ALA A 186 4.48 3.18 -5.29
N THR A 187 4.71 3.42 -4.01
CA THR A 187 3.68 3.42 -2.95
C THR A 187 3.96 4.50 -1.90
N ASP A 188 2.99 4.76 -1.03
CA ASP A 188 3.10 5.70 0.10
C ASP A 188 3.61 5.05 1.40
N CYS A 189 4.06 3.80 1.33
CA CYS A 189 4.54 3.05 2.49
C CYS A 189 5.81 3.65 3.10
N LEU A 190 6.03 3.40 4.39
CA LEU A 190 7.31 3.64 5.05
C LEU A 190 8.16 2.38 4.98
N VAL A 191 9.38 2.48 4.49
CA VAL A 191 10.32 1.36 4.43
C VAL A 191 11.52 1.64 5.31
N ILE A 192 11.77 0.73 6.25
CA ILE A 192 12.93 0.76 7.16
C ILE A 192 14.00 -0.16 6.59
N VAL A 193 15.23 0.34 6.50
CA VAL A 193 16.40 -0.44 6.09
C VAL A 193 17.43 -0.43 7.20
N ILE A 194 18.00 -1.59 7.49
CA ILE A 194 19.15 -1.71 8.38
C ILE A 194 20.31 -2.25 7.57
N SER A 195 21.41 -1.51 7.56
CA SER A 195 22.63 -1.88 6.86
C SER A 195 23.39 -2.95 7.63
N GLU A 196 23.69 -4.09 7.01
CA GLU A 196 24.53 -5.14 7.61
C GLU A 196 26.01 -4.77 7.68
N GLU A 197 26.45 -3.83 6.85
CA GLU A 197 27.84 -3.38 6.86
C GLU A 197 28.09 -2.33 7.94
N ARG A 198 27.20 -1.31 7.96
CA ARG A 198 27.37 -0.11 8.80
C ARG A 198 26.62 -0.20 10.12
N GLY A 199 25.57 -1.03 10.21
CA GLY A 199 24.67 -1.07 11.37
C GLY A 199 23.85 0.22 11.49
N LYS A 200 23.61 0.93 10.38
CA LYS A 200 22.87 2.19 10.36
C LYS A 200 21.44 1.93 9.89
N ILE A 201 20.51 2.75 10.39
CA ILE A 201 19.10 2.72 10.03
C ILE A 201 18.85 3.78 8.95
N SER A 202 18.12 3.43 7.90
CA SER A 202 17.67 4.34 6.87
C SER A 202 16.16 4.21 6.69
N LEU A 203 15.50 5.30 6.32
CA LEU A 203 14.05 5.34 6.07
C LEU A 203 13.80 5.79 4.63
N ALA A 204 12.94 5.05 3.90
CA ALA A 204 12.49 5.46 2.59
C ALA A 204 10.97 5.68 2.59
N GLN A 205 10.53 6.82 2.05
CA GLN A 205 9.13 7.20 1.93
C GLN A 205 8.94 8.21 0.81
N ASN A 206 7.85 8.11 0.06
CA ASN A 206 7.48 9.06 -1.02
C ASN A 206 8.60 9.30 -2.04
N GLY A 207 9.40 8.28 -2.35
CA GLY A 207 10.50 8.37 -3.33
C GLY A 207 11.78 9.02 -2.81
N PHE A 208 11.89 9.27 -1.51
CA PHE A 208 13.09 9.79 -0.86
C PHE A 208 13.63 8.77 0.13
N ILE A 209 14.94 8.82 0.36
CA ILE A 209 15.62 7.99 1.35
C ILE A 209 16.46 8.86 2.28
N ASP A 210 16.17 8.77 3.58
CA ASP A 210 16.93 9.40 4.66
C ASP A 210 17.89 8.35 5.21
N VAL A 211 19.20 8.62 5.09
CA VAL A 211 20.26 7.68 5.50
C VAL A 211 20.79 8.05 6.88
N ASP A 212 21.13 7.05 7.68
CA ASP A 212 21.71 7.23 9.03
C ASP A 212 20.78 7.98 9.99
N VAL A 213 19.55 7.52 10.05
CA VAL A 213 18.50 8.11 10.90
C VAL A 213 18.69 7.66 12.35
N ASP A 214 18.53 8.59 13.30
CA ASP A 214 18.53 8.29 14.72
C ASP A 214 17.24 7.62 15.19
N ILE A 215 17.26 7.11 16.42
CA ILE A 215 16.12 6.37 16.98
C ILE A 215 14.90 7.25 17.24
N ASP A 216 15.13 8.51 17.60
CA ASP A 216 14.03 9.45 17.89
C ASP A 216 13.29 9.82 16.60
N THR A 217 14.03 10.06 15.51
CA THR A 217 13.46 10.27 14.18
C THR A 217 12.73 9.03 13.67
N LEU A 218 13.29 7.82 13.86
CA LEU A 218 12.61 6.57 13.52
C LEU A 218 11.26 6.47 14.25
N ARG A 219 11.26 6.70 15.57
CA ARG A 219 10.03 6.68 16.38
C ARG A 219 9.01 7.69 15.88
N GLN A 220 9.42 8.94 15.67
CA GLN A 220 8.54 10.01 15.18
C GLN A 220 7.89 9.66 13.83
N ARG A 221 8.66 9.08 12.90
CA ARG A 221 8.13 8.65 11.59
C ARG A 221 7.16 7.48 11.73
N LEU A 222 7.43 6.53 12.62
CA LEU A 222 6.52 5.43 12.93
C LEU A 222 5.22 5.94 13.54
N ASP A 223 5.29 6.79 14.56
CA ASP A 223 4.12 7.39 15.19
C ASP A 223 3.26 8.14 14.16
N ALA A 224 3.87 8.86 13.21
CA ALA A 224 3.15 9.58 12.15
C ALA A 224 2.38 8.64 11.19
N ILE A 225 2.93 7.46 10.88
CA ILE A 225 2.27 6.45 10.02
C ILE A 225 1.06 5.84 10.73
N TYR A 226 1.19 5.54 12.02
CA TYR A 226 0.11 4.94 12.79
C TYR A 226 -0.99 5.94 13.20
N ALA A 227 -0.67 7.24 13.23
CA ALA A 227 -1.65 8.29 13.51
C ALA A 227 -2.48 8.72 12.27
N SER A 228 -2.08 8.34 11.04
CA SER A 228 -2.73 8.73 9.78
C SER A 228 -3.77 7.72 9.31
#